data_e7fae63968deea510b2def59a8f4f43a
#
_entry.id   e7fae63968deea510b2def59a8f4f43a
#
_cell.length_a   1.000
_cell.length_b   1.000
_cell.length_c   1.000
_cell.angle_alpha   90.00
_cell.angle_beta   90.00
_cell.angle_gamma   90.00
#
_symmetry.space_group_name_H-M   'P 1'
#
loop_
_entity.id
_entity.type
_entity.pdbx_description
1 polymer ?
#
loop_
_entity_poly.entity_id
_entity_poly.type
_entity_poly.pdbx_seq_one_letter_code
_entity_poly.pdbx_strand_id
1 'polypeptide(L)'
;MKKILLIATGGTIASTTGKHGLSPTVSAGELLGFVPEINNFCTADYIQPYNIDSTNITPAHWLKLAAAIRENYDDYDGFVVCHGTDTMAYTAAVLSYLIQNSKKPIVLTGSQKPIDLEDTDARINLRDAFSYAASDKSAQTTIVFQGKAIAGTRAKKIRTKSFNAFESVDFPILGTVRDGRVVQYIEPPESVKKAVSPAFYERLDGRVGLCCLTPGFSGAVLDAYFENNDAVVLSGYGTGGIPGGEYYDLYDVIEKWRGKGKTLVVTTQVQSEGSDMGIYRVGRDFKERFSVLESYDMTWESIITKLMWILSETRDEKEIERLFYKPVNYDLIV
;
A
#
# COMPACT_ATOMS: atom_id res chain seq x y z
N MET A 1 -5.51 24.76 16.89
CA MET A 1 -5.31 23.28 16.91
C MET A 1 -5.69 22.75 15.55
N LYS A 2 -4.98 21.76 15.02
CA LYS A 2 -5.34 21.12 13.76
C LYS A 2 -6.61 20.29 13.91
N LYS A 3 -7.41 20.25 12.86
CA LYS A 3 -8.65 19.47 12.78
C LYS A 3 -8.40 18.18 11.99
N ILE A 4 -8.50 17.02 12.63
CA ILE A 4 -8.18 15.72 12.06
C ILE A 4 -9.45 14.88 11.96
N LEU A 5 -9.67 14.26 10.78
CA LEU A 5 -10.78 13.34 10.57
C LEU A 5 -10.33 11.90 10.81
N LEU A 6 -10.98 11.23 11.77
CA LEU A 6 -10.87 9.78 11.93
C LEU A 6 -11.82 9.09 10.94
N ILE A 7 -11.28 8.18 10.14
CA ILE A 7 -12.04 7.33 9.23
C ILE A 7 -11.91 5.89 9.69
N ALA A 8 -12.94 5.34 10.32
CA ALA A 8 -12.94 3.96 10.75
C ALA A 8 -13.45 3.03 9.64
N THR A 9 -12.71 1.96 9.37
CA THR A 9 -13.06 0.98 8.33
C THR A 9 -13.26 -0.43 8.89
N GLY A 10 -13.10 -0.60 10.21
CA GLY A 10 -13.17 -1.89 10.92
C GLY A 10 -11.79 -2.42 11.32
N GLY A 11 -11.61 -3.72 11.23
CA GLY A 11 -10.38 -4.41 11.63
C GLY A 11 -10.30 -4.71 13.12
N THR A 12 -9.19 -5.35 13.54
CA THR A 12 -8.97 -5.81 14.92
C THR A 12 -9.04 -4.70 15.95
N ILE A 13 -8.58 -3.50 15.62
CA ILE A 13 -8.63 -2.33 16.53
C ILE A 13 -10.06 -2.02 16.99
N ALA A 14 -11.03 -2.21 16.10
CA ALA A 14 -12.45 -1.97 16.38
C ALA A 14 -13.22 -3.25 16.71
N SER A 15 -12.54 -4.37 16.96
CA SER A 15 -13.18 -5.67 17.22
C SER A 15 -13.34 -5.92 18.72
N THR A 16 -14.37 -6.72 19.05
CA THR A 16 -14.53 -7.33 20.36
C THR A 16 -14.55 -8.85 20.26
N THR A 17 -14.23 -9.53 21.34
CA THR A 17 -14.24 -11.00 21.39
C THR A 17 -15.67 -11.51 21.50
N GLY A 18 -16.16 -12.18 20.46
CA GLY A 18 -17.46 -12.85 20.43
C GLY A 18 -17.34 -14.38 20.48
N LYS A 19 -18.48 -15.10 20.52
CA LYS A 19 -18.54 -16.59 20.54
C LYS A 19 -17.88 -17.25 19.31
N HIS A 20 -17.75 -16.51 18.19
CA HIS A 20 -17.22 -17.00 16.91
C HIS A 20 -15.89 -16.34 16.51
N GLY A 21 -15.19 -15.68 17.46
CA GLY A 21 -13.95 -14.96 17.24
C GLY A 21 -14.12 -13.44 17.31
N LEU A 22 -13.11 -12.72 16.84
CA LEU A 22 -13.11 -11.25 16.78
C LEU A 22 -14.01 -10.75 15.63
N SER A 23 -14.84 -9.75 15.93
CA SER A 23 -15.63 -9.04 14.89
C SER A 23 -15.63 -7.54 15.17
N PRO A 24 -15.55 -6.68 14.12
CA PRO A 24 -15.56 -5.23 14.28
C PRO A 24 -16.93 -4.76 14.79
N THR A 25 -16.99 -4.33 16.05
CA THR A 25 -18.23 -3.87 16.71
C THR A 25 -18.10 -2.49 17.34
N VAL A 26 -16.86 -2.02 17.60
CA VAL A 26 -16.57 -0.71 18.17
C VAL A 26 -16.74 0.37 17.11
N SER A 27 -17.54 1.36 17.41
CA SER A 27 -17.76 2.52 16.51
C SER A 27 -16.56 3.48 16.51
N ALA A 28 -16.48 4.33 15.49
CA ALA A 28 -15.44 5.35 15.39
C ALA A 28 -15.43 6.32 16.59
N GLY A 29 -16.62 6.68 17.11
CA GLY A 29 -16.71 7.54 18.30
C GLY A 29 -16.21 6.86 19.57
N GLU A 30 -16.48 5.57 19.74
CA GLU A 30 -15.96 4.80 20.87
C GLU A 30 -14.44 4.65 20.80
N LEU A 31 -13.84 4.49 19.60
CA LEU A 31 -12.39 4.46 19.45
C LEU A 31 -11.72 5.72 20.00
N LEU A 32 -12.26 6.92 19.71
CA LEU A 32 -11.75 8.17 20.27
C LEU A 32 -11.90 8.23 21.79
N GLY A 33 -12.95 7.63 22.35
CA GLY A 33 -13.17 7.55 23.80
C GLY A 33 -12.07 6.77 24.55
N PHE A 34 -11.39 5.83 23.91
CA PHE A 34 -10.26 5.10 24.49
C PHE A 34 -8.95 5.89 24.54
N VAL A 35 -8.85 7.03 23.84
CA VAL A 35 -7.62 7.85 23.73
C VAL A 35 -7.98 9.33 23.89
N PRO A 36 -8.55 9.77 25.04
CA PRO A 36 -9.03 11.13 25.25
C PRO A 36 -7.92 12.18 25.19
N GLU A 37 -6.67 11.79 25.41
CA GLU A 37 -5.49 12.68 25.33
C GLU A 37 -5.27 13.28 23.91
N ILE A 38 -5.88 12.74 22.87
CA ILE A 38 -5.86 13.31 21.51
C ILE A 38 -6.38 14.76 21.55
N ASN A 39 -7.39 15.05 22.36
CA ASN A 39 -7.98 16.38 22.51
C ASN A 39 -7.01 17.44 23.08
N ASN A 40 -5.85 17.03 23.62
CA ASN A 40 -4.84 17.95 24.12
C ASN A 40 -4.03 18.63 23.00
N PHE A 41 -4.00 18.04 21.77
CA PHE A 41 -3.14 18.54 20.70
C PHE A 41 -3.84 18.69 19.33
N CYS A 42 -5.01 18.10 19.11
CA CYS A 42 -5.84 18.32 17.93
C CYS A 42 -7.33 18.22 18.27
N THR A 43 -8.20 18.68 17.37
CA THR A 43 -9.64 18.37 17.39
C THR A 43 -9.88 17.19 16.46
N ALA A 44 -10.71 16.24 16.88
CA ALA A 44 -11.00 15.03 16.12
C ALA A 44 -12.51 14.90 15.87
N ASP A 45 -12.88 14.83 14.60
CA ASP A 45 -14.19 14.36 14.16
C ASP A 45 -14.06 12.94 13.59
N TYR A 46 -15.17 12.25 13.34
CA TYR A 46 -15.12 10.89 12.81
C TYR A 46 -16.20 10.58 11.80
N ILE A 47 -15.89 9.67 10.89
CA ILE A 47 -16.83 9.01 9.98
C ILE A 47 -16.52 7.52 9.91
N GLN A 48 -17.49 6.72 9.48
CA GLN A 48 -17.34 5.28 9.29
C GLN A 48 -18.01 4.85 7.99
N PRO A 49 -17.29 4.92 6.84
CA PRO A 49 -17.86 4.59 5.54
C PRO A 49 -18.25 3.11 5.40
N TYR A 50 -17.54 2.21 6.10
CA TYR A 50 -17.85 0.79 6.22
C TYR A 50 -17.19 0.20 7.46
N ASN A 51 -17.57 -1.04 7.82
CA ASN A 51 -17.03 -1.76 8.98
C ASN A 51 -16.82 -3.23 8.62
N ILE A 52 -15.60 -3.60 8.20
CA ILE A 52 -15.29 -4.94 7.70
C ILE A 52 -13.95 -5.45 8.24
N ASP A 53 -13.78 -6.77 8.21
CA ASP A 53 -12.46 -7.38 8.30
C ASP A 53 -11.66 -7.03 7.03
N SER A 54 -10.39 -6.64 7.22
CA SER A 54 -9.54 -6.21 6.10
C SER A 54 -9.27 -7.30 5.06
N THR A 55 -9.43 -8.57 5.40
CA THR A 55 -9.37 -9.69 4.44
C THR A 55 -10.45 -9.63 3.37
N ASN A 56 -11.54 -8.91 3.63
CA ASN A 56 -12.66 -8.71 2.70
C ASN A 56 -12.57 -7.39 1.91
N ILE A 57 -11.47 -6.66 2.00
CA ILE A 57 -11.26 -5.43 1.23
C ILE A 57 -11.25 -5.75 -0.28
N THR A 58 -11.89 -4.87 -1.05
CA THR A 58 -11.92 -4.91 -2.52
C THR A 58 -11.59 -3.54 -3.09
N PRO A 59 -11.30 -3.41 -4.39
CA PRO A 59 -11.09 -2.12 -5.03
C PRO A 59 -12.24 -1.11 -4.82
N ALA A 60 -13.49 -1.59 -4.73
CA ALA A 60 -14.65 -0.74 -4.44
C ALA A 60 -14.58 -0.08 -3.05
N HIS A 61 -14.04 -0.79 -2.05
CA HIS A 61 -13.83 -0.23 -0.71
C HIS A 61 -12.72 0.84 -0.71
N TRP A 62 -11.65 0.63 -1.48
CA TRP A 62 -10.58 1.63 -1.64
C TRP A 62 -11.08 2.91 -2.32
N LEU A 63 -11.88 2.78 -3.37
CA LEU A 63 -12.49 3.93 -4.04
C LEU A 63 -13.46 4.68 -3.10
N LYS A 64 -14.26 3.97 -2.29
CA LYS A 64 -15.13 4.59 -1.29
C LYS A 64 -14.33 5.32 -0.21
N LEU A 65 -13.19 4.76 0.23
CA LEU A 65 -12.31 5.40 1.20
C LEU A 65 -11.63 6.65 0.62
N ALA A 66 -11.13 6.57 -0.62
CA ALA A 66 -10.53 7.72 -1.31
C ALA A 66 -11.56 8.84 -1.55
N ALA A 67 -12.80 8.49 -1.90
CA ALA A 67 -13.91 9.44 -2.04
C ALA A 67 -14.22 10.14 -0.71
N ALA A 68 -14.29 9.38 0.40
CA ALA A 68 -14.52 9.96 1.72
C ALA A 68 -13.42 10.94 2.14
N ILE A 69 -12.15 10.66 1.80
CA ILE A 69 -11.04 11.59 2.04
C ILE A 69 -11.20 12.83 1.15
N ARG A 70 -11.48 12.66 -0.15
CA ARG A 70 -11.66 13.77 -1.10
C ARG A 70 -12.80 14.72 -0.69
N GLU A 71 -13.94 14.17 -0.32
CA GLU A 71 -15.13 14.93 0.06
C GLU A 71 -14.93 15.78 1.32
N ASN A 72 -13.99 15.35 2.18
CA ASN A 72 -13.65 16.06 3.42
C ASN A 72 -12.28 16.77 3.36
N TYR A 73 -11.63 16.79 2.17
CA TYR A 73 -10.24 17.23 2.08
C TYR A 73 -10.05 18.68 2.52
N ASP A 74 -10.95 19.58 2.16
CA ASP A 74 -10.81 21.00 2.45
C ASP A 74 -11.15 21.36 3.91
N ASP A 75 -12.01 20.58 4.55
CA ASP A 75 -12.52 20.83 5.91
C ASP A 75 -11.59 20.37 7.04
N TYR A 76 -10.56 19.53 6.72
CA TYR A 76 -9.64 18.94 7.70
C TYR A 76 -8.19 19.18 7.34
N ASP A 77 -7.32 19.24 8.36
CA ASP A 77 -5.86 19.41 8.20
C ASP A 77 -5.12 18.09 7.97
N GLY A 78 -5.78 16.96 8.24
CA GLY A 78 -5.23 15.62 8.04
C GLY A 78 -6.25 14.53 8.34
N PHE A 79 -5.88 13.29 8.03
CA PHE A 79 -6.76 12.12 8.12
C PHE A 79 -6.06 10.99 8.86
N VAL A 80 -6.80 10.32 9.76
CA VAL A 80 -6.37 9.08 10.39
C VAL A 80 -7.34 7.98 9.98
N VAL A 81 -6.85 6.91 9.39
CA VAL A 81 -7.65 5.76 8.94
C VAL A 81 -7.38 4.58 9.85
N CYS A 82 -8.36 4.17 10.65
CA CYS A 82 -8.32 2.91 11.38
C CYS A 82 -8.67 1.75 10.45
N HIS A 83 -7.75 0.79 10.32
CA HIS A 83 -7.84 -0.28 9.34
C HIS A 83 -7.37 -1.62 9.93
N GLY A 84 -7.89 -2.74 9.43
CA GLY A 84 -7.36 -4.06 9.77
C GLY A 84 -5.96 -4.27 9.18
N THR A 85 -5.08 -4.96 9.93
CA THR A 85 -3.65 -5.01 9.60
C THR A 85 -3.31 -5.86 8.38
N ASP A 86 -4.16 -6.82 7.96
CA ASP A 86 -3.81 -7.82 6.94
C ASP A 86 -3.64 -7.21 5.54
N THR A 87 -4.47 -6.24 5.18
CA THR A 87 -4.40 -5.55 3.89
C THR A 87 -4.09 -4.05 4.01
N MET A 88 -3.65 -3.59 5.19
CA MET A 88 -3.33 -2.17 5.43
C MET A 88 -2.24 -1.66 4.47
N ALA A 89 -1.22 -2.46 4.17
CA ALA A 89 -0.15 -2.09 3.25
C ALA A 89 -0.67 -1.88 1.82
N TYR A 90 -1.59 -2.73 1.34
CA TYR A 90 -2.28 -2.52 0.06
C TYR A 90 -3.12 -1.25 0.06
N THR A 91 -3.87 -1.02 1.14
CA THR A 91 -4.71 0.18 1.27
C THR A 91 -3.86 1.46 1.31
N ALA A 92 -2.73 1.45 2.01
CA ALA A 92 -1.80 2.57 2.05
C ALA A 92 -1.15 2.84 0.68
N ALA A 93 -0.74 1.78 -0.03
CA ALA A 93 -0.18 1.89 -1.36
C ALA A 93 -1.22 2.45 -2.35
N VAL A 94 -2.43 1.88 -2.41
CA VAL A 94 -3.45 2.36 -3.36
C VAL A 94 -3.91 3.78 -3.07
N LEU A 95 -4.03 4.19 -1.80
CA LEU A 95 -4.34 5.59 -1.47
C LEU A 95 -3.22 6.55 -1.91
N SER A 96 -1.97 6.10 -1.91
CA SER A 96 -0.84 6.88 -2.44
C SER A 96 -1.00 7.15 -3.94
N TYR A 97 -1.55 6.18 -4.70
CA TYR A 97 -1.80 6.35 -6.14
C TYR A 97 -3.10 7.08 -6.43
N LEU A 98 -4.15 6.88 -5.64
CA LEU A 98 -5.44 7.56 -5.81
C LEU A 98 -5.41 9.02 -5.35
N ILE A 99 -4.51 9.38 -4.42
CA ILE A 99 -4.41 10.74 -3.84
C ILE A 99 -2.94 11.18 -3.88
N GLN A 100 -2.50 11.66 -5.05
CA GLN A 100 -1.10 12.04 -5.24
C GLN A 100 -0.83 13.48 -4.83
N ASN A 101 0.39 13.74 -4.34
CA ASN A 101 0.89 15.05 -3.94
C ASN A 101 0.06 15.73 -2.84
N SER A 102 -0.56 14.96 -1.94
CA SER A 102 -1.27 15.52 -0.80
C SER A 102 -0.30 16.19 0.19
N LYS A 103 -0.51 17.47 0.45
CA LYS A 103 0.17 18.18 1.54
C LYS A 103 -0.38 17.82 2.91
N LYS A 104 -1.62 17.34 2.96
CA LYS A 104 -2.24 16.87 4.20
C LYS A 104 -1.89 15.42 4.41
N PRO A 105 -1.51 15.01 5.63
CA PRO A 105 -1.21 13.62 5.95
C PRO A 105 -2.45 12.75 5.90
N ILE A 106 -2.32 11.56 5.32
CA ILE A 106 -3.30 10.48 5.32
C ILE A 106 -2.65 9.31 6.04
N VAL A 107 -2.94 9.16 7.33
CA VAL A 107 -2.23 8.24 8.22
C VAL A 107 -3.06 6.99 8.47
N LEU A 108 -2.60 5.83 8.00
CA LEU A 108 -3.22 4.57 8.33
C LEU A 108 -2.62 4.01 9.62
N THR A 109 -3.47 3.41 10.45
CA THR A 109 -3.08 2.69 11.64
C THR A 109 -4.10 1.59 11.96
N GLY A 110 -3.77 0.77 12.94
CA GLY A 110 -4.58 -0.34 13.42
C GLY A 110 -3.91 -1.00 14.61
N SER A 111 -4.30 -2.23 14.92
CA SER A 111 -3.66 -2.97 16.01
C SER A 111 -3.67 -4.48 15.77
N GLN A 112 -2.77 -5.17 16.48
CA GLN A 112 -2.75 -6.63 16.56
C GLN A 112 -3.76 -7.15 17.59
N LYS A 113 -4.15 -6.30 18.56
CA LYS A 113 -5.16 -6.64 19.59
C LYS A 113 -6.29 -5.61 19.64
N PRO A 114 -7.51 -6.02 20.00
CA PRO A 114 -8.63 -5.11 20.24
C PRO A 114 -8.31 -4.00 21.24
N ILE A 115 -8.91 -2.81 21.03
CA ILE A 115 -8.61 -1.61 21.81
C ILE A 115 -9.09 -1.69 23.28
N ASP A 116 -10.10 -2.50 23.56
CA ASP A 116 -10.69 -2.71 24.89
C ASP A 116 -9.82 -3.60 25.79
N LEU A 117 -8.86 -4.34 25.25
CA LEU A 117 -7.95 -5.17 26.04
C LEU A 117 -6.93 -4.33 26.80
N GLU A 118 -6.50 -4.81 27.96
CA GLU A 118 -5.51 -4.14 28.79
C GLU A 118 -4.13 -4.11 28.11
N ASP A 119 -3.71 -5.24 27.54
CA ASP A 119 -2.42 -5.43 26.89
C ASP A 119 -2.47 -5.19 25.36
N THR A 120 -3.19 -4.15 24.94
CA THR A 120 -3.35 -3.78 23.53
C THR A 120 -2.27 -2.81 23.04
N ASP A 121 -1.89 -2.93 21.77
CA ASP A 121 -1.10 -1.95 21.02
C ASP A 121 -1.97 -0.82 20.41
N ALA A 122 -3.28 -0.96 20.43
CA ALA A 122 -4.22 -0.08 19.74
C ALA A 122 -4.18 1.37 20.21
N ARG A 123 -4.15 1.59 21.53
CA ARG A 123 -4.19 2.95 22.11
C ARG A 123 -2.96 3.76 21.75
N ILE A 124 -1.78 3.13 21.83
CA ILE A 124 -0.52 3.77 21.44
C ILE A 124 -0.49 4.05 19.94
N ASN A 125 -0.86 3.07 19.11
CA ASN A 125 -0.88 3.22 17.67
C ASN A 125 -1.83 4.35 17.23
N LEU A 126 -3.03 4.42 17.81
CA LEU A 126 -4.02 5.44 17.49
C LEU A 126 -3.53 6.84 17.90
N ARG A 127 -3.04 6.99 19.14
CA ARG A 127 -2.45 8.26 19.62
C ARG A 127 -1.29 8.72 18.74
N ASP A 128 -0.39 7.82 18.39
CA ASP A 128 0.78 8.13 17.57
C ASP A 128 0.39 8.50 16.13
N ALA A 129 -0.64 7.86 15.57
CA ALA A 129 -1.20 8.22 14.27
C ALA A 129 -1.77 9.64 14.27
N PHE A 130 -2.54 10.02 15.30
CA PHE A 130 -3.04 11.38 15.47
C PHE A 130 -1.91 12.39 15.69
N SER A 131 -0.91 12.05 16.49
CA SER A 131 0.28 12.91 16.71
C SER A 131 1.01 13.17 15.40
N TYR A 132 1.18 12.13 14.55
CA TYR A 132 1.80 12.27 13.24
C TYR A 132 0.92 13.08 12.28
N ALA A 133 -0.39 12.83 12.24
CA ALA A 133 -1.33 13.58 11.40
C ALA A 133 -1.40 15.06 11.80
N ALA A 134 -1.25 15.39 13.08
CA ALA A 134 -1.24 16.76 13.57
C ALA A 134 0.12 17.48 13.40
N SER A 135 1.17 16.80 12.96
CA SER A 135 2.48 17.40 12.73
C SER A 135 2.48 18.28 11.46
N ASP A 136 3.20 19.42 11.51
CA ASP A 136 3.42 20.27 10.33
C ASP A 136 4.44 19.69 9.35
N LYS A 137 5.11 18.60 9.72
CA LYS A 137 6.16 17.94 8.92
C LYS A 137 5.65 16.74 8.15
N SER A 138 4.44 16.27 8.45
CA SER A 138 3.84 15.10 7.83
C SER A 138 3.03 15.48 6.58
N ALA A 139 3.03 14.59 5.60
CA ALA A 139 2.29 14.74 4.35
C ALA A 139 2.08 13.35 3.71
N GLN A 140 1.26 13.28 2.67
CA GLN A 140 1.01 12.08 1.88
C GLN A 140 0.45 10.90 2.70
N THR A 141 0.35 9.74 2.05
CA THR A 141 -0.13 8.51 2.70
C THR A 141 1.00 7.82 3.44
N THR A 142 0.79 7.53 4.72
CA THR A 142 1.79 6.99 5.65
C THR A 142 1.14 5.94 6.55
N ILE A 143 1.81 4.84 6.85
CA ILE A 143 1.42 3.95 7.95
C ILE A 143 2.17 4.37 9.20
N VAL A 144 1.45 4.64 10.31
CA VAL A 144 2.04 4.82 11.62
C VAL A 144 1.69 3.62 12.49
N PHE A 145 2.71 2.86 12.86
CA PHE A 145 2.55 1.64 13.64
C PHE A 145 3.77 1.41 14.55
N GLN A 146 3.54 1.14 15.84
CA GLN A 146 4.61 0.99 16.84
C GLN A 146 5.61 2.15 16.82
N GLY A 147 5.12 3.38 16.75
CA GLY A 147 5.92 4.60 16.74
C GLY A 147 6.75 4.83 15.48
N LYS A 148 6.61 4.00 14.44
CA LYS A 148 7.30 4.18 13.14
C LYS A 148 6.35 4.78 12.12
N ALA A 149 6.79 5.81 11.41
CA ALA A 149 6.11 6.37 10.24
C ALA A 149 6.75 5.79 8.97
N ILE A 150 5.98 5.02 8.21
CA ILE A 150 6.43 4.29 7.02
C ILE A 150 5.67 4.83 5.81
N ALA A 151 6.36 5.15 4.71
CA ALA A 151 5.71 5.56 3.47
C ALA A 151 4.69 4.51 3.02
N GLY A 152 3.50 4.94 2.61
CA GLY A 152 2.39 4.04 2.30
C GLY A 152 2.71 3.01 1.22
N THR A 153 3.64 3.31 0.33
CA THR A 153 4.10 2.43 -0.76
C THR A 153 5.26 1.51 -0.37
N ARG A 154 5.87 1.74 0.81
CA ARG A 154 7.02 0.97 1.28
C ARG A 154 6.69 0.01 2.41
N ALA A 155 5.48 0.10 2.93
CA ALA A 155 5.07 -0.72 4.05
C ALA A 155 4.80 -2.17 3.65
N LYS A 156 5.26 -3.11 4.49
CA LYS A 156 4.94 -4.53 4.37
C LYS A 156 4.61 -5.10 5.74
N LYS A 157 3.54 -5.90 5.84
CA LYS A 157 3.24 -6.68 7.04
C LYS A 157 4.14 -7.93 7.06
N ILE A 158 5.05 -7.97 8.02
CA ILE A 158 6.07 -9.03 8.13
C ILE A 158 5.84 -9.97 9.32
N ARG A 159 4.89 -9.64 10.21
CA ARG A 159 4.55 -10.47 11.38
C ARG A 159 3.05 -10.57 11.58
N THR A 160 2.59 -11.75 11.92
CA THR A 160 1.17 -12.04 12.09
C THR A 160 0.66 -11.79 13.52
N LYS A 161 1.53 -11.78 14.53
CA LYS A 161 1.16 -11.71 15.96
C LYS A 161 1.85 -10.59 16.73
N SER A 162 3.14 -10.35 16.47
CA SER A 162 3.93 -9.35 17.21
C SER A 162 3.46 -7.93 16.90
N PHE A 163 3.57 -7.03 17.89
CA PHE A 163 3.15 -5.63 17.74
C PHE A 163 3.98 -4.87 16.70
N ASN A 164 5.27 -5.17 16.51
CA ASN A 164 6.09 -4.62 15.43
C ASN A 164 5.79 -5.30 14.07
N ALA A 165 4.53 -5.24 13.65
CA ALA A 165 4.01 -6.02 12.53
C ALA A 165 4.46 -5.51 11.15
N PHE A 166 4.81 -4.22 11.03
CA PHE A 166 5.18 -3.60 9.75
C PHE A 166 6.63 -3.18 9.70
N GLU A 167 7.21 -3.29 8.51
CA GLU A 167 8.53 -2.75 8.17
C GLU A 167 8.47 -1.92 6.89
N SER A 168 9.44 -1.00 6.76
CA SER A 168 9.71 -0.27 5.52
C SER A 168 10.67 -1.11 4.68
N VAL A 169 10.26 -1.48 3.47
CA VAL A 169 11.06 -2.32 2.56
C VAL A 169 11.86 -1.42 1.63
N ASP A 170 13.17 -1.66 1.58
CA ASP A 170 14.14 -0.99 0.70
C ASP A 170 14.10 0.56 0.75
N PHE A 171 13.54 1.10 1.84
CA PHE A 171 13.47 2.54 2.10
C PHE A 171 13.50 2.82 3.60
N PRO A 172 14.15 3.90 4.06
CA PRO A 172 14.12 4.29 5.47
C PRO A 172 12.71 4.65 5.94
N ILE A 173 12.43 4.51 7.24
CA ILE A 173 11.22 5.08 7.82
C ILE A 173 11.24 6.61 7.69
N LEU A 174 10.08 7.21 7.46
CA LEU A 174 9.94 8.67 7.32
C LEU A 174 10.23 9.41 8.62
N GLY A 175 9.95 8.76 9.74
CA GLY A 175 10.15 9.34 11.06
C GLY A 175 9.69 8.40 12.17
N THR A 176 9.72 8.90 13.40
CA THR A 176 9.21 8.19 14.58
C THR A 176 8.33 9.09 15.42
N VAL A 177 7.38 8.47 16.14
CA VAL A 177 6.62 9.13 17.21
C VAL A 177 7.07 8.54 18.54
N ARG A 178 7.53 9.38 19.44
CA ARG A 178 7.98 9.00 20.79
C ARG A 178 7.43 9.99 21.79
N ASP A 179 6.74 9.51 22.81
CA ASP A 179 6.11 10.35 23.85
C ASP A 179 5.27 11.51 23.26
N GLY A 180 4.50 11.21 22.20
CA GLY A 180 3.68 12.21 21.49
C GLY A 180 4.47 13.21 20.64
N ARG A 181 5.79 13.06 20.51
CA ARG A 181 6.64 13.93 19.68
C ARG A 181 7.02 13.24 18.39
N VAL A 182 6.79 13.93 17.28
CA VAL A 182 7.18 13.49 15.93
C VAL A 182 8.60 13.93 15.63
N VAL A 183 9.46 12.95 15.34
CA VAL A 183 10.82 13.18 14.85
C VAL A 183 10.84 12.75 13.38
N GLN A 184 10.81 13.71 12.47
CA GLN A 184 10.86 13.47 11.02
C GLN A 184 12.31 13.32 10.57
N TYR A 185 12.59 12.25 9.81
CA TYR A 185 13.91 11.96 9.23
C TYR A 185 13.96 12.31 7.74
N ILE A 186 12.85 12.13 7.03
CA ILE A 186 12.73 12.38 5.60
C ILE A 186 11.61 13.38 5.39
N GLU A 187 11.94 14.52 4.77
CA GLU A 187 10.97 15.55 4.43
C GLU A 187 10.12 15.13 3.20
N PRO A 188 8.88 15.65 3.10
CA PRO A 188 8.09 15.44 1.88
C PRO A 188 8.84 15.90 0.63
N PRO A 189 8.67 15.18 -0.50
CA PRO A 189 9.33 15.53 -1.77
C PRO A 189 8.96 16.94 -2.24
N GLU A 190 9.84 17.53 -3.05
CA GLU A 190 9.62 18.85 -3.64
C GLU A 190 8.34 18.91 -4.50
N SER A 191 7.96 17.80 -5.15
CA SER A 191 6.70 17.69 -5.89
C SER A 191 5.48 17.92 -5.00
N VAL A 192 5.51 17.44 -3.76
CA VAL A 192 4.45 17.65 -2.77
C VAL A 192 4.47 19.07 -2.24
N LYS A 193 5.67 19.60 -1.87
CA LYS A 193 5.82 20.97 -1.37
C LYS A 193 5.32 22.01 -2.36
N LYS A 194 5.57 21.81 -3.66
CA LYS A 194 5.20 22.72 -4.76
C LYS A 194 3.80 22.49 -5.31
N ALA A 195 3.14 21.38 -4.99
CA ALA A 195 1.79 21.11 -5.49
C ALA A 195 0.82 22.23 -5.07
N VAL A 196 -0.03 22.67 -5.98
CA VAL A 196 -1.11 23.63 -5.67
C VAL A 196 -2.25 22.90 -4.97
N SER A 197 -2.60 21.71 -5.48
CA SER A 197 -3.62 20.83 -4.94
C SER A 197 -3.20 19.37 -5.16
N PRO A 198 -3.76 18.41 -4.39
CA PRO A 198 -3.55 16.99 -4.68
C PRO A 198 -4.26 16.60 -5.98
N ALA A 199 -3.76 15.55 -6.62
CA ALA A 199 -4.47 14.89 -7.71
C ALA A 199 -5.28 13.73 -7.14
N PHE A 200 -6.59 13.72 -7.42
CA PHE A 200 -7.50 12.63 -7.05
C PHE A 200 -7.86 11.80 -8.28
N TYR A 201 -7.73 10.47 -8.15
CA TYR A 201 -8.13 9.49 -9.14
C TYR A 201 -9.31 8.68 -8.59
N GLU A 202 -10.27 8.36 -9.45
CA GLU A 202 -11.57 7.81 -9.04
C GLU A 202 -11.82 6.41 -9.61
N ARG A 203 -10.82 5.82 -10.27
CA ARG A 203 -10.96 4.52 -10.93
C ARG A 203 -9.79 3.62 -10.60
N LEU A 204 -10.07 2.33 -10.59
CA LEU A 204 -9.09 1.25 -10.51
C LEU A 204 -9.52 0.12 -11.46
N ASP A 205 -8.56 -0.49 -12.16
CA ASP A 205 -8.81 -1.76 -12.86
C ASP A 205 -8.24 -2.91 -12.02
N GLY A 206 -9.12 -3.78 -11.53
CA GLY A 206 -8.74 -4.89 -10.66
C GLY A 206 -8.12 -6.10 -11.38
N ARG A 207 -7.98 -6.07 -12.71
CA ARG A 207 -7.45 -7.18 -13.51
C ARG A 207 -5.93 -7.21 -13.52
N VAL A 208 -5.34 -7.33 -12.33
CA VAL A 208 -3.89 -7.45 -12.08
C VAL A 208 -3.65 -8.70 -11.25
N GLY A 209 -2.88 -9.65 -11.77
CA GLY A 209 -2.58 -10.91 -11.10
C GLY A 209 -1.12 -10.97 -10.64
N LEU A 210 -0.88 -11.42 -9.40
CA LEU A 210 0.46 -11.76 -8.90
C LEU A 210 0.68 -13.26 -9.03
N CYS A 211 1.70 -13.64 -9.79
CA CYS A 211 2.08 -15.01 -10.05
C CYS A 211 3.48 -15.28 -9.46
N CYS A 212 3.55 -16.08 -8.39
CA CYS A 212 4.82 -16.50 -7.80
C CYS A 212 5.29 -17.81 -8.43
N LEU A 213 6.48 -17.80 -9.01
CA LEU A 213 7.09 -18.98 -9.59
C LEU A 213 7.55 -19.97 -8.52
N THR A 214 7.35 -21.26 -8.79
CA THR A 214 7.92 -22.37 -8.03
C THR A 214 8.68 -23.30 -8.97
N PRO A 215 9.68 -24.06 -8.50
CA PRO A 215 10.32 -25.08 -9.33
C PRO A 215 9.28 -26.05 -9.93
N GLY A 216 9.29 -26.23 -11.27
CA GLY A 216 8.28 -27.00 -11.99
C GLY A 216 7.02 -26.23 -12.34
N PHE A 217 7.01 -24.91 -12.22
CA PHE A 217 5.86 -24.08 -12.61
C PHE A 217 5.53 -24.23 -14.09
N SER A 218 4.26 -24.49 -14.42
CA SER A 218 3.80 -24.79 -15.78
C SER A 218 3.35 -23.53 -16.52
N GLY A 219 3.67 -23.45 -17.82
CA GLY A 219 3.15 -22.41 -18.71
C GLY A 219 1.62 -22.39 -18.80
N ALA A 220 0.95 -23.53 -18.65
CA ALA A 220 -0.52 -23.58 -18.62
C ALA A 220 -1.10 -22.75 -17.44
N VAL A 221 -0.44 -22.73 -16.29
CA VAL A 221 -0.85 -21.88 -15.16
C VAL A 221 -0.62 -20.41 -15.49
N LEU A 222 0.53 -20.06 -16.08
CA LEU A 222 0.81 -18.70 -16.51
C LEU A 222 -0.17 -18.23 -17.59
N ASP A 223 -0.53 -19.11 -18.52
CA ASP A 223 -1.52 -18.82 -19.57
C ASP A 223 -2.88 -18.42 -18.95
N ALA A 224 -3.34 -19.16 -17.93
CA ALA A 224 -4.57 -18.85 -17.20
C ALA A 224 -4.48 -17.51 -16.43
N TYR A 225 -3.30 -17.14 -15.89
CA TYR A 225 -3.11 -15.81 -15.30
C TYR A 225 -3.33 -14.71 -16.32
N PHE A 226 -2.72 -14.79 -17.49
CA PHE A 226 -2.89 -13.80 -18.54
C PHE A 226 -4.29 -13.76 -19.14
N GLU A 227 -4.96 -14.90 -19.24
CA GLU A 227 -6.33 -14.97 -19.76
C GLU A 227 -7.29 -14.13 -18.90
N ASN A 228 -7.12 -14.17 -17.58
CA ASN A 228 -8.01 -13.50 -16.62
C ASN A 228 -7.55 -12.12 -16.17
N ASN A 229 -6.32 -11.68 -16.54
CA ASN A 229 -5.77 -10.40 -16.12
C ASN A 229 -5.26 -9.60 -17.33
N ASP A 230 -5.25 -8.28 -17.20
CA ASP A 230 -4.66 -7.36 -18.18
C ASP A 230 -3.19 -7.07 -17.89
N ALA A 231 -2.79 -7.21 -16.62
CA ALA A 231 -1.40 -7.21 -16.21
C ALA A 231 -1.09 -8.41 -15.34
N VAL A 232 0.07 -9.01 -15.54
CA VAL A 232 0.62 -10.08 -14.70
C VAL A 232 1.93 -9.59 -14.07
N VAL A 233 2.00 -9.67 -12.75
CA VAL A 233 3.23 -9.47 -11.98
C VAL A 233 3.84 -10.84 -11.76
N LEU A 234 4.95 -11.12 -12.43
CA LEU A 234 5.65 -12.40 -12.36
C LEU A 234 6.80 -12.29 -11.34
N SER A 235 6.63 -12.97 -10.21
CA SER A 235 7.63 -12.98 -9.16
C SER A 235 8.62 -14.12 -9.37
N GLY A 236 9.81 -13.75 -9.83
CA GLY A 236 10.90 -14.64 -10.15
C GLY A 236 11.84 -14.96 -8.99
N TYR A 237 12.94 -15.61 -9.29
CA TYR A 237 13.95 -16.04 -8.32
C TYR A 237 15.10 -15.03 -8.25
N GLY A 238 15.75 -14.94 -7.08
CA GLY A 238 16.93 -14.09 -6.89
C GLY A 238 16.67 -12.66 -7.37
N THR A 239 17.46 -12.15 -8.29
CA THR A 239 17.34 -10.79 -8.85
C THR A 239 16.23 -10.64 -9.90
N GLY A 240 15.22 -11.50 -9.94
CA GLY A 240 14.16 -11.49 -10.93
C GLY A 240 14.32 -12.56 -12.03
N GLY A 241 15.05 -13.63 -11.75
CA GLY A 241 15.28 -14.72 -12.70
C GLY A 241 14.00 -15.47 -13.07
N ILE A 242 13.74 -15.60 -14.37
CA ILE A 242 12.62 -16.35 -14.94
C ILE A 242 13.19 -17.60 -15.64
N PRO A 243 12.72 -18.82 -15.26
CA PRO A 243 13.21 -20.04 -15.89
C PRO A 243 12.74 -20.15 -17.34
N GLY A 244 13.61 -20.68 -18.20
CA GLY A 244 13.34 -20.86 -19.63
C GLY A 244 14.11 -22.04 -20.18
N GLY A 245 14.24 -22.12 -21.51
CA GLY A 245 14.90 -23.20 -22.24
C GLY A 245 14.01 -24.44 -22.39
N GLU A 246 14.64 -25.60 -22.61
CA GLU A 246 13.94 -26.86 -22.94
C GLU A 246 13.09 -27.45 -21.80
N TYR A 247 13.28 -26.97 -20.55
CA TYR A 247 12.56 -27.48 -19.39
C TYR A 247 11.28 -26.70 -19.04
N TYR A 248 11.06 -25.54 -19.68
CA TYR A 248 9.95 -24.65 -19.37
C TYR A 248 9.36 -24.03 -20.63
N ASP A 249 8.04 -23.98 -20.69
CA ASP A 249 7.23 -23.40 -21.77
C ASP A 249 6.75 -21.96 -21.50
N LEU A 250 7.35 -21.31 -20.47
CA LEU A 250 6.91 -19.96 -20.03
C LEU A 250 7.15 -18.89 -21.11
N TYR A 251 8.24 -18.99 -21.86
CA TYR A 251 8.60 -17.99 -22.86
C TYR A 251 7.59 -17.93 -24.02
N ASP A 252 7.08 -19.07 -24.47
CA ASP A 252 6.07 -19.12 -25.53
C ASP A 252 4.74 -18.52 -25.05
N VAL A 253 4.37 -18.75 -23.80
CA VAL A 253 3.18 -18.15 -23.17
C VAL A 253 3.34 -16.63 -23.07
N ILE A 254 4.49 -16.15 -22.60
CA ILE A 254 4.78 -14.71 -22.47
C ILE A 254 4.72 -14.04 -23.86
N GLU A 255 5.37 -14.62 -24.87
CA GLU A 255 5.36 -14.10 -26.24
C GLU A 255 3.94 -13.99 -26.80
N LYS A 256 3.13 -15.06 -26.63
CA LYS A 256 1.71 -15.08 -27.01
C LYS A 256 0.92 -13.91 -26.43
N TRP A 257 1.08 -13.63 -25.14
CA TRP A 257 0.26 -12.64 -24.44
C TRP A 257 0.80 -11.22 -24.56
N ARG A 258 2.12 -11.05 -24.66
CA ARG A 258 2.73 -9.75 -25.02
C ARG A 258 2.28 -9.31 -26.42
N GLY A 259 2.23 -10.25 -27.39
CA GLY A 259 1.66 -10.01 -28.72
C GLY A 259 0.19 -9.59 -28.74
N LYS A 260 -0.56 -9.85 -27.64
CA LYS A 260 -1.95 -9.40 -27.43
C LYS A 260 -2.07 -8.11 -26.61
N GLY A 261 -0.95 -7.43 -26.31
CA GLY A 261 -0.93 -6.17 -25.55
C GLY A 261 -1.11 -6.31 -24.04
N LYS A 262 -0.94 -7.53 -23.48
CA LYS A 262 -0.97 -7.70 -22.02
C LYS A 262 0.31 -7.17 -21.36
N THR A 263 0.17 -6.52 -20.23
CA THR A 263 1.32 -5.98 -19.49
C THR A 263 1.98 -7.07 -18.64
N LEU A 264 3.31 -7.15 -18.70
CA LEU A 264 4.11 -8.03 -17.83
C LEU A 264 5.07 -7.18 -17.00
N VAL A 265 5.01 -7.37 -15.68
CA VAL A 265 5.98 -6.81 -14.74
C VAL A 265 6.74 -7.98 -14.11
N VAL A 266 8.06 -7.90 -14.06
CA VAL A 266 8.91 -8.86 -13.35
C VAL A 266 9.35 -8.27 -12.03
N THR A 267 9.23 -9.05 -10.97
CA THR A 267 9.68 -8.74 -9.61
C THR A 267 10.42 -9.94 -9.02
N THR A 268 10.87 -9.84 -7.79
CA THR A 268 11.53 -10.91 -7.06
C THR A 268 10.69 -11.44 -5.90
N GLN A 269 10.91 -12.69 -5.51
CA GLN A 269 10.41 -13.29 -4.27
C GLN A 269 11.24 -12.89 -3.05
N VAL A 270 12.44 -12.36 -3.26
CA VAL A 270 13.32 -11.89 -2.19
C VAL A 270 12.77 -10.54 -1.69
N GLN A 271 12.56 -10.42 -0.40
CA GLN A 271 11.88 -9.28 0.18
C GLN A 271 12.70 -7.99 0.13
N SER A 272 14.02 -8.10 0.19
CA SER A 272 14.93 -6.96 0.28
C SER A 272 15.88 -6.90 -0.92
N GLU A 273 16.35 -5.70 -1.25
CA GLU A 273 17.27 -5.37 -2.34
C GLU A 273 16.64 -5.36 -3.74
N GLY A 274 15.36 -5.73 -3.85
CA GLY A 274 14.60 -5.64 -5.09
C GLY A 274 15.07 -6.56 -6.22
N SER A 275 14.61 -6.32 -7.44
CA SER A 275 15.06 -7.01 -8.66
C SER A 275 16.12 -6.20 -9.39
N ASP A 276 17.06 -6.89 -10.04
CA ASP A 276 18.03 -6.32 -10.99
C ASP A 276 18.32 -7.36 -12.09
N MET A 277 17.46 -7.36 -13.09
CA MET A 277 17.59 -8.29 -14.23
C MET A 277 18.81 -7.97 -15.10
N GLY A 278 19.39 -6.79 -14.95
CA GLY A 278 20.59 -6.38 -15.68
C GLY A 278 21.89 -7.07 -15.24
N ILE A 279 21.93 -7.67 -14.05
CA ILE A 279 23.12 -8.34 -13.51
C ILE A 279 23.53 -9.55 -14.37
N TYR A 280 22.57 -10.39 -14.75
CA TYR A 280 22.84 -11.58 -15.54
C TYR A 280 22.39 -11.43 -16.99
N ARG A 281 23.19 -12.00 -17.92
CA ARG A 281 22.86 -11.97 -19.35
C ARG A 281 21.45 -12.52 -19.64
N VAL A 282 21.10 -13.63 -19.02
CA VAL A 282 19.78 -14.27 -19.20
C VAL A 282 18.63 -13.34 -18.83
N GLY A 283 18.76 -12.60 -17.74
CA GLY A 283 17.75 -11.61 -17.33
C GLY A 283 17.65 -10.43 -18.30
N ARG A 284 18.79 -9.94 -18.78
CA ARG A 284 18.86 -8.85 -19.76
C ARG A 284 18.23 -9.26 -21.08
N ASP A 285 18.64 -10.41 -21.62
CA ASP A 285 18.11 -10.95 -22.88
C ASP A 285 16.58 -11.18 -22.77
N PHE A 286 16.09 -11.63 -21.60
CA PHE A 286 14.67 -11.79 -21.34
C PHE A 286 13.93 -10.43 -21.36
N LYS A 287 14.45 -9.44 -20.64
CA LYS A 287 13.86 -8.10 -20.55
C LYS A 287 13.75 -7.43 -21.92
N GLU A 288 14.81 -7.53 -22.73
CA GLU A 288 14.85 -6.98 -24.10
C GLU A 288 13.88 -7.73 -25.03
N ARG A 289 13.87 -9.07 -24.98
CA ARG A 289 13.02 -9.90 -25.86
C ARG A 289 11.53 -9.64 -25.64
N PHE A 290 11.09 -9.51 -24.40
CA PHE A 290 9.67 -9.45 -24.06
C PHE A 290 9.16 -8.04 -23.70
N SER A 291 10.02 -7.02 -23.75
CA SER A 291 9.68 -5.63 -23.39
C SER A 291 8.94 -5.56 -22.05
N VAL A 292 9.50 -6.20 -21.01
CA VAL A 292 8.87 -6.29 -19.70
C VAL A 292 9.23 -5.09 -18.83
N LEU A 293 8.31 -4.70 -17.96
CA LEU A 293 8.59 -3.76 -16.88
C LEU A 293 9.30 -4.49 -15.74
N GLU A 294 10.28 -3.86 -15.14
CA GLU A 294 10.99 -4.36 -13.97
C GLU A 294 10.61 -3.54 -12.74
N SER A 295 10.29 -4.21 -11.64
CA SER A 295 9.81 -3.51 -10.44
C SER A 295 10.91 -2.88 -9.59
N TYR A 296 12.15 -3.27 -9.79
CA TYR A 296 13.28 -2.86 -8.97
C TYR A 296 12.97 -3.05 -7.46
N ASP A 297 13.03 -1.98 -6.69
CA ASP A 297 12.85 -1.95 -5.24
C ASP A 297 11.39 -1.76 -4.76
N MET A 298 10.41 -1.87 -5.66
CA MET A 298 8.98 -1.72 -5.31
C MET A 298 8.47 -2.94 -4.52
N THR A 299 7.61 -2.69 -3.52
CA THR A 299 6.88 -3.76 -2.84
C THR A 299 5.79 -4.37 -3.74
N TRP A 300 5.40 -5.63 -3.51
CA TRP A 300 4.29 -6.25 -4.25
C TRP A 300 2.99 -5.45 -4.13
N GLU A 301 2.72 -4.94 -2.92
CA GLU A 301 1.57 -4.12 -2.62
C GLU A 301 1.54 -2.87 -3.52
N SER A 302 2.69 -2.23 -3.69
CA SER A 302 2.84 -1.06 -4.57
C SER A 302 2.73 -1.41 -6.04
N ILE A 303 3.40 -2.47 -6.50
CA ILE A 303 3.36 -2.88 -7.91
C ILE A 303 1.91 -3.15 -8.35
N ILE A 304 1.19 -3.96 -7.57
CA ILE A 304 -0.18 -4.39 -7.88
C ILE A 304 -1.12 -3.17 -7.92
N THR A 305 -1.09 -2.35 -6.88
CA THR A 305 -2.01 -1.21 -6.76
C THR A 305 -1.66 -0.08 -7.72
N LYS A 306 -0.38 0.11 -8.05
CA LYS A 306 0.06 1.04 -9.11
C LYS A 306 -0.47 0.62 -10.47
N LEU A 307 -0.37 -0.66 -10.81
CA LEU A 307 -0.90 -1.20 -12.06
C LEU A 307 -2.43 -1.06 -12.13
N MET A 308 -3.15 -1.32 -11.04
CA MET A 308 -4.61 -1.11 -11.00
C MET A 308 -4.98 0.36 -11.29
N TRP A 309 -4.22 1.31 -10.77
CA TRP A 309 -4.38 2.72 -11.09
C TRP A 309 -4.02 3.02 -12.56
N ILE A 310 -2.81 2.62 -13.01
CA ILE A 310 -2.34 2.92 -14.38
C ILE A 310 -3.31 2.36 -15.42
N LEU A 311 -3.72 1.10 -15.26
CA LEU A 311 -4.62 0.43 -16.19
C LEU A 311 -6.03 1.03 -16.21
N SER A 312 -6.44 1.75 -15.19
CA SER A 312 -7.69 2.52 -15.23
C SER A 312 -7.56 3.83 -16.02
N GLU A 313 -6.34 4.33 -16.23
CA GLU A 313 -6.07 5.58 -16.93
C GLU A 313 -5.68 5.36 -18.41
N THR A 314 -4.91 4.29 -18.70
CA THR A 314 -4.39 4.05 -20.05
C THR A 314 -4.19 2.58 -20.38
N ARG A 315 -4.20 2.25 -21.68
CA ARG A 315 -3.79 0.96 -22.27
C ARG A 315 -2.62 1.11 -23.25
N ASP A 316 -2.15 2.33 -23.45
CA ASP A 316 -0.97 2.58 -24.28
C ASP A 316 0.30 2.12 -23.54
N GLU A 317 1.07 1.25 -24.18
CA GLU A 317 2.24 0.60 -23.58
C GLU A 317 3.32 1.60 -23.13
N LYS A 318 3.57 2.64 -23.93
CA LYS A 318 4.56 3.66 -23.59
C LYS A 318 4.11 4.53 -22.43
N GLU A 319 2.82 4.81 -22.35
CA GLU A 319 2.25 5.57 -21.26
C GLU A 319 2.18 4.74 -19.98
N ILE A 320 1.89 3.42 -20.08
CA ILE A 320 2.00 2.48 -18.95
C ILE A 320 3.42 2.50 -18.40
N GLU A 321 4.43 2.35 -19.24
CA GLU A 321 5.85 2.38 -18.85
C GLU A 321 6.21 3.71 -18.19
N ARG A 322 5.84 4.84 -18.79
CA ARG A 322 6.09 6.18 -18.26
C ARG A 322 5.48 6.38 -16.87
N LEU A 323 4.23 5.95 -16.68
CA LEU A 323 3.54 6.06 -15.39
C LEU A 323 4.09 5.08 -14.37
N PHE A 324 4.50 3.88 -14.80
CA PHE A 324 5.08 2.88 -13.93
C PHE A 324 6.40 3.33 -13.31
N TYR A 325 7.26 3.97 -14.10
CA TYR A 325 8.55 4.50 -13.62
C TYR A 325 8.49 5.92 -13.07
N LYS A 326 7.32 6.57 -13.09
CA LYS A 326 7.12 7.85 -12.38
C LYS A 326 7.01 7.60 -10.88
N PRO A 327 7.95 8.11 -10.05
CA PRO A 327 7.88 7.92 -8.60
C PRO A 327 6.64 8.54 -7.99
N VAL A 328 5.97 7.80 -7.09
CA VAL A 328 4.82 8.27 -6.29
C VAL A 328 5.04 7.83 -4.85
N ASN A 329 5.05 8.79 -3.91
CA ASN A 329 5.18 8.51 -2.48
C ASN A 329 6.35 7.54 -2.14
N TYR A 330 7.50 7.75 -2.79
CA TYR A 330 8.74 6.96 -2.60
C TYR A 330 8.66 5.49 -3.06
N ASP A 331 7.72 5.11 -3.92
CA ASP A 331 7.54 3.72 -4.36
C ASP A 331 8.71 3.14 -5.18
N LEU A 332 9.55 4.01 -5.75
CA LEU A 332 10.70 3.67 -6.58
C LEU A 332 11.83 4.67 -6.33
N ILE A 333 13.08 4.18 -6.20
CA ILE A 333 14.28 5.01 -5.93
C ILE A 333 15.23 5.04 -7.14
N VAL A 334 15.11 4.18 -8.12
CA VAL A 334 16.03 4.04 -9.25
C VAL A 334 16.09 5.28 -10.14
#